data_439e68a2929bd6a88e75f591bea0d982
#
_entry.id   439e68a2929bd6a88e75f591bea0d982
#
_cell.length_a   1.000
_cell.length_b   1.000
_cell.length_c   1.000
_cell.angle_alpha   90.00
_cell.angle_beta   90.00
_cell.angle_gamma   90.00
#
_symmetry.space_group_name_H-M   'P 1'
#
loop_
_entity.id
_entity.type
_entity.pdbx_description
1 polymer ?
#
loop_
_entity_poly.entity_id
_entity_poly.type
_entity_poly.pdbx_seq_one_letter_code
_entity_poly.pdbx_strand_id
1 'polypeptide(L)'
;MERRNLALLCAGVVCFWLFALAFGTAQGKGLRIQPAVQAQAEPAVQTLTVTPPQLTLPCRAAMLIDQTSGTVLYEMNADQTMPIASITKVMTLLLTFEAVHAGRLTMDTAVPVSEHAYHMGGSQIWLEPGEQFTLDEMLKAICVSSANDAAVAVAELVGGSEPAFVQQMNTRAAELGMEHTTFRNACGLDTEGHLSTARDVAIMSRTILNTCPEVLHYTGIWTDSLRNGQTQLVNTNKLLRRYSGITGLKTGTTSGAGVCISASATRDGLTLIAVVLGSPSSADRFHSATTLLDYGFANYAAAPLPTLPERPLALAVKGSAEDSVPLDYAALPETILIEKGTASALRAELTLPEELEAPVEKGQTVGKVSIFQDDTLLNEYEVKAAADAPLLTFGGALELLWQCLLGA
;
A
#
# COMPACT_ATOMS: atom_id res chain seq x y z
N MET A 1 70.64 -13.69 -11.81
CA MET A 1 70.31 -12.82 -12.97
C MET A 1 69.28 -13.45 -13.92
N GLU A 2 69.14 -14.75 -14.01
CA GLU A 2 68.25 -15.43 -14.97
C GLU A 2 66.76 -15.38 -14.65
N ARG A 3 66.34 -15.38 -13.38
CA ARG A 3 64.89 -15.38 -13.03
C ARG A 3 64.17 -14.04 -13.30
N ARG A 4 64.91 -12.93 -13.27
CA ARG A 4 64.38 -11.58 -13.52
C ARG A 4 64.13 -11.29 -15.00
N ASN A 5 64.91 -11.93 -15.88
CA ASN A 5 64.73 -11.78 -17.32
C ASN A 5 63.59 -12.64 -17.88
N LEU A 6 63.32 -13.79 -17.23
CA LEU A 6 62.21 -14.63 -17.62
C LEU A 6 60.86 -14.03 -17.29
N ALA A 7 60.74 -13.34 -16.12
CA ALA A 7 59.50 -12.63 -15.74
C ALA A 7 59.20 -11.45 -16.67
N LEU A 8 60.20 -10.73 -17.13
CA LEU A 8 60.05 -9.63 -18.10
C LEU A 8 59.64 -10.15 -19.50
N LEU A 9 60.13 -11.35 -19.90
CA LEU A 9 59.75 -11.95 -21.18
C LEU A 9 58.30 -12.43 -21.15
N CYS A 10 57.84 -13.04 -20.06
CA CYS A 10 56.45 -13.46 -19.88
C CYS A 10 55.47 -12.25 -19.86
N ALA A 11 55.81 -11.17 -19.17
CA ALA A 11 54.99 -9.97 -19.16
C ALA A 11 54.88 -9.32 -20.55
N GLY A 12 55.98 -9.32 -21.34
CA GLY A 12 55.99 -8.80 -22.72
C GLY A 12 55.14 -9.62 -23.68
N VAL A 13 55.11 -10.95 -23.53
CA VAL A 13 54.31 -11.85 -24.37
C VAL A 13 52.79 -11.70 -24.06
N VAL A 14 52.43 -11.56 -22.82
CA VAL A 14 51.01 -11.37 -22.40
C VAL A 14 50.53 -9.98 -22.91
N CYS A 15 51.30 -8.94 -22.80
CA CYS A 15 50.95 -7.61 -23.35
C CYS A 15 50.82 -7.62 -24.88
N PHE A 16 51.69 -8.37 -25.60
CA PHE A 16 51.63 -8.46 -27.06
C PHE A 16 50.40 -9.22 -27.54
N TRP A 17 49.97 -10.26 -26.84
CA TRP A 17 48.74 -11.00 -27.17
C TRP A 17 47.48 -10.21 -26.84
N LEU A 18 47.45 -9.43 -25.78
CA LEU A 18 46.34 -8.52 -25.46
C LEU A 18 46.21 -7.36 -26.48
N PHE A 19 47.35 -6.87 -27.03
CA PHE A 19 47.32 -5.86 -28.08
C PHE A 19 46.95 -6.40 -29.46
N ALA A 20 47.28 -7.67 -29.76
CA ALA A 20 46.90 -8.33 -31.02
C ALA A 20 45.39 -8.70 -31.07
N LEU A 21 44.74 -8.94 -29.93
CA LEU A 21 43.28 -9.14 -29.82
C LEU A 21 42.49 -7.84 -29.97
N ALA A 22 43.10 -6.66 -29.72
CA ALA A 22 42.44 -5.39 -29.85
C ALA A 22 42.44 -4.82 -31.29
N PHE A 23 43.24 -5.34 -32.23
CA PHE A 23 43.33 -4.89 -33.61
C PHE A 23 42.98 -5.95 -34.68
N GLY A 24 42.31 -7.04 -34.28
CA GLY A 24 41.81 -8.10 -35.17
C GLY A 24 40.54 -7.68 -35.89
N THR A 25 40.70 -7.08 -37.08
CA THR A 25 39.77 -7.09 -38.21
C THR A 25 38.31 -6.77 -38.01
N ALA A 26 37.97 -5.53 -38.08
CA ALA A 26 36.65 -5.09 -38.52
C ALA A 26 36.45 -5.42 -40.00
N GLN A 27 36.10 -6.66 -40.34
CA GLN A 27 35.50 -6.97 -41.65
C GLN A 27 33.99 -6.90 -41.46
N GLY A 28 33.37 -5.90 -42.12
CA GLY A 28 31.94 -5.67 -42.17
C GLY A 28 31.17 -6.90 -42.62
N LYS A 29 30.49 -7.56 -41.71
CA LYS A 29 29.33 -8.39 -42.02
C LYS A 29 28.14 -7.46 -41.99
N GLY A 30 27.55 -7.32 -43.20
CA GLY A 30 26.35 -6.52 -43.38
C GLY A 30 25.26 -6.88 -42.36
N LEU A 31 24.72 -5.85 -41.76
CA LEU A 31 23.56 -5.89 -40.86
C LEU A 31 22.42 -6.56 -41.61
N ARG A 32 22.18 -7.86 -41.39
CA ARG A 32 20.91 -8.47 -41.75
C ARG A 32 19.91 -7.93 -40.70
N ILE A 33 19.13 -6.97 -41.12
CA ILE A 33 17.91 -6.57 -40.41
C ILE A 33 17.02 -7.82 -40.45
N GLN A 34 16.94 -8.54 -39.35
CA GLN A 34 15.86 -9.51 -39.17
C GLN A 34 14.55 -8.70 -39.14
N PRO A 35 13.52 -9.16 -39.87
CA PRO A 35 12.22 -8.50 -39.76
C PRO A 35 11.81 -8.52 -38.30
N ALA A 36 11.36 -7.36 -37.81
CA ALA A 36 10.84 -7.20 -36.48
C ALA A 36 9.89 -8.38 -36.19
N VAL A 37 10.23 -9.15 -35.17
CA VAL A 37 9.27 -10.08 -34.55
C VAL A 37 8.05 -9.21 -34.27
N GLN A 38 6.93 -9.54 -34.94
CA GLN A 38 5.66 -8.89 -34.64
C GLN A 38 5.47 -9.03 -33.13
N ALA A 39 5.51 -7.89 -32.43
CA ALA A 39 5.15 -7.83 -31.03
C ALA A 39 3.76 -8.42 -30.93
N GLN A 40 3.65 -9.63 -30.38
CA GLN A 40 2.35 -10.14 -29.95
C GLN A 40 1.82 -9.09 -29.00
N ALA A 41 0.64 -8.55 -29.31
CA ALA A 41 -0.03 -7.59 -28.44
C ALA A 41 -0.08 -8.22 -27.05
N GLU A 42 0.52 -7.54 -26.06
CA GLU A 42 0.40 -7.96 -24.67
C GLU A 42 -1.09 -8.12 -24.36
N PRO A 43 -1.49 -9.24 -23.72
CA PRO A 43 -2.89 -9.42 -23.36
C PRO A 43 -3.29 -8.24 -22.45
N ALA A 44 -4.30 -7.49 -22.89
CA ALA A 44 -4.82 -6.39 -22.09
C ALA A 44 -5.25 -6.95 -20.73
N VAL A 45 -4.73 -6.36 -19.63
CA VAL A 45 -5.20 -6.65 -18.27
C VAL A 45 -6.69 -6.36 -18.27
N GLN A 46 -7.50 -7.40 -18.36
CA GLN A 46 -8.93 -7.27 -18.20
C GLN A 46 -9.19 -7.23 -16.69
N THR A 47 -9.43 -6.04 -16.17
CA THR A 47 -10.08 -5.88 -14.87
C THR A 47 -11.35 -6.72 -14.88
N LEU A 48 -11.60 -7.48 -13.82
CA LEU A 48 -12.85 -8.23 -13.65
C LEU A 48 -14.03 -7.30 -13.97
N THR A 49 -14.61 -7.45 -15.17
CA THR A 49 -15.72 -6.64 -15.66
C THR A 49 -17.03 -7.36 -15.32
N VAL A 50 -17.30 -7.52 -14.02
CA VAL A 50 -18.67 -7.77 -13.62
C VAL A 50 -19.42 -6.47 -13.84
N THR A 51 -20.44 -6.48 -14.71
CA THR A 51 -21.36 -5.34 -14.79
C THR A 51 -22.01 -5.19 -13.40
N PRO A 52 -21.70 -4.14 -12.64
CA PRO A 52 -22.24 -4.04 -11.28
C PRO A 52 -23.76 -4.01 -11.37
N PRO A 53 -24.47 -4.77 -10.53
CA PRO A 53 -25.93 -4.67 -10.47
C PRO A 53 -26.32 -3.25 -10.06
N GLN A 54 -27.48 -2.79 -10.50
CA GLN A 54 -28.04 -1.56 -9.97
C GLN A 54 -28.48 -1.78 -8.51
N LEU A 55 -27.59 -1.43 -7.55
CA LEU A 55 -27.94 -1.44 -6.15
C LEU A 55 -28.71 -0.14 -5.80
N THR A 56 -29.78 -0.29 -5.03
CA THR A 56 -30.48 0.90 -4.49
C THR A 56 -29.82 1.31 -3.18
N LEU A 57 -28.99 2.34 -3.25
CA LEU A 57 -28.23 2.85 -2.11
C LEU A 57 -28.69 4.27 -1.77
N PRO A 58 -29.34 4.51 -0.62
CA PRO A 58 -29.74 5.84 -0.19
C PRO A 58 -28.51 6.63 0.33
N CYS A 59 -27.64 7.05 -0.61
CA CYS A 59 -26.47 7.85 -0.35
C CYS A 59 -26.11 8.67 -1.62
N ARG A 60 -25.19 9.63 -1.49
CA ARG A 60 -24.77 10.47 -2.60
C ARG A 60 -23.64 9.85 -3.41
N ALA A 61 -22.72 9.17 -2.76
CA ALA A 61 -21.61 8.45 -3.38
C ALA A 61 -21.28 7.17 -2.61
N ALA A 62 -20.84 6.15 -3.33
CA ALA A 62 -20.47 4.86 -2.74
C ALA A 62 -19.35 4.19 -3.52
N MET A 63 -18.54 3.37 -2.83
CA MET A 63 -17.50 2.56 -3.43
C MET A 63 -17.30 1.28 -2.61
N LEU A 64 -17.06 0.18 -3.30
CA LEU A 64 -16.66 -1.10 -2.71
C LEU A 64 -15.37 -1.56 -3.39
N ILE A 65 -14.36 -1.88 -2.59
CA ILE A 65 -13.08 -2.40 -3.08
C ILE A 65 -12.65 -3.64 -2.31
N ASP A 66 -11.85 -4.48 -2.95
CA ASP A 66 -11.02 -5.47 -2.27
C ASP A 66 -9.82 -4.79 -1.59
N GLN A 67 -9.55 -5.12 -0.34
CA GLN A 67 -8.42 -4.54 0.41
C GLN A 67 -7.06 -4.94 -0.21
N THR A 68 -6.90 -6.20 -0.55
CA THR A 68 -5.61 -6.75 -1.00
C THR A 68 -5.19 -6.16 -2.35
N SER A 69 -6.01 -6.31 -3.38
CA SER A 69 -5.70 -5.86 -4.73
C SER A 69 -6.02 -4.38 -4.97
N GLY A 70 -7.00 -3.82 -4.25
CA GLY A 70 -7.58 -2.51 -4.54
C GLY A 70 -8.58 -2.53 -5.68
N THR A 71 -8.93 -3.73 -6.20
CA THR A 71 -9.91 -3.89 -7.28
C THR A 71 -11.25 -3.29 -6.89
N VAL A 72 -11.79 -2.45 -7.78
CA VAL A 72 -13.12 -1.84 -7.62
C VAL A 72 -14.19 -2.87 -7.97
N LEU A 73 -15.06 -3.17 -7.00
CA LEU A 73 -16.16 -4.12 -7.15
C LEU A 73 -17.50 -3.42 -7.40
N TYR A 74 -17.64 -2.20 -6.90
CA TYR A 74 -18.80 -1.35 -7.12
C TYR A 74 -18.41 0.12 -6.94
N GLU A 75 -18.99 0.97 -7.77
CA GLU A 75 -18.87 2.42 -7.62
C GLU A 75 -20.17 3.14 -8.05
N MET A 76 -20.47 4.21 -7.35
CA MET A 76 -21.57 5.12 -7.63
C MET A 76 -21.13 6.54 -7.27
N ASN A 77 -21.04 7.43 -8.27
CA ASN A 77 -20.56 8.81 -8.09
C ASN A 77 -19.23 8.87 -7.31
N ALA A 78 -18.34 7.91 -7.51
CA ALA A 78 -17.15 7.69 -6.66
C ALA A 78 -16.21 8.88 -6.63
N ASP A 79 -16.19 9.71 -7.67
CA ASP A 79 -15.32 10.88 -7.82
C ASP A 79 -16.04 12.20 -7.49
N GLN A 80 -17.29 12.15 -7.02
CA GLN A 80 -18.00 13.33 -6.56
C GLN A 80 -17.36 13.89 -5.28
N THR A 81 -16.85 15.13 -5.35
CA THR A 81 -16.27 15.82 -4.19
C THR A 81 -17.34 16.24 -3.19
N MET A 82 -17.12 15.97 -1.92
CA MET A 82 -18.01 16.38 -0.83
C MET A 82 -17.29 16.36 0.52
N PRO A 83 -17.83 17.05 1.55
CA PRO A 83 -17.34 16.87 2.91
C PRO A 83 -17.49 15.42 3.36
N ILE A 84 -16.53 14.94 4.14
CA ILE A 84 -16.47 13.53 4.61
C ILE A 84 -16.60 13.39 6.13
N ALA A 85 -16.81 14.50 6.82
CA ALA A 85 -16.91 14.53 8.27
C ALA A 85 -15.73 13.79 8.94
N SER A 86 -15.97 13.11 10.05
CA SER A 86 -14.94 12.38 10.82
C SER A 86 -14.29 11.20 10.11
N ILE A 87 -14.65 10.90 8.84
CA ILE A 87 -13.83 9.97 8.03
C ILE A 87 -12.41 10.53 7.85
N THR A 88 -12.25 11.84 7.87
CA THR A 88 -10.96 12.57 7.92
C THR A 88 -9.96 11.95 8.92
N LYS A 89 -10.45 11.46 10.07
CA LYS A 89 -9.60 10.87 11.10
C LYS A 89 -8.87 9.58 10.65
N VAL A 90 -9.27 8.98 9.53
CA VAL A 90 -8.51 7.87 8.95
C VAL A 90 -7.13 8.34 8.52
N MET A 91 -7.01 9.54 7.90
CA MET A 91 -5.71 10.15 7.59
C MET A 91 -4.94 10.54 8.85
N THR A 92 -5.63 11.07 9.85
CA THR A 92 -5.01 11.39 11.15
C THR A 92 -4.40 10.15 11.80
N LEU A 93 -5.14 9.04 11.81
CA LEU A 93 -4.66 7.75 12.31
C LEU A 93 -3.48 7.21 11.47
N LEU A 94 -3.58 7.28 10.15
CA LEU A 94 -2.51 6.83 9.24
C LEU A 94 -1.19 7.52 9.55
N LEU A 95 -1.17 8.86 9.58
CA LEU A 95 0.05 9.62 9.89
C LEU A 95 0.57 9.37 11.31
N THR A 96 -0.34 9.10 12.25
CA THR A 96 0.03 8.78 13.64
C THR A 96 0.74 7.42 13.71
N PHE A 97 0.19 6.38 13.07
CA PHE A 97 0.83 5.07 13.02
C PHE A 97 2.13 5.10 12.22
N GLU A 98 2.20 5.85 11.12
CA GLU A 98 3.45 6.06 10.38
C GLU A 98 4.53 6.73 11.27
N ALA A 99 4.13 7.65 12.18
CA ALA A 99 5.05 8.24 13.14
C ALA A 99 5.54 7.24 14.18
N VAL A 100 4.69 6.31 14.60
CA VAL A 100 5.07 5.20 15.50
C VAL A 100 6.01 4.23 14.80
N HIS A 101 5.70 3.81 13.58
CA HIS A 101 6.56 2.91 12.78
C HIS A 101 7.94 3.52 12.50
N ALA A 102 8.00 4.84 12.32
CA ALA A 102 9.26 5.58 12.17
C ALA A 102 10.05 5.74 13.49
N GLY A 103 9.55 5.19 14.60
CA GLY A 103 10.18 5.28 15.91
C GLY A 103 10.17 6.69 16.54
N ARG A 104 9.37 7.62 15.99
CA ARG A 104 9.24 8.98 16.54
C ARG A 104 8.35 9.02 17.78
N LEU A 105 7.41 8.10 17.89
CA LEU A 105 6.44 7.97 18.97
C LEU A 105 6.34 6.50 19.40
N THR A 106 5.82 6.31 20.64
CA THR A 106 5.41 4.99 21.15
C THR A 106 3.97 5.09 21.65
N MET A 107 3.32 3.96 21.90
CA MET A 107 1.95 3.96 22.45
C MET A 107 1.87 4.58 23.86
N ASP A 108 2.98 4.54 24.61
CA ASP A 108 3.08 5.16 25.94
C ASP A 108 3.47 6.66 25.90
N THR A 109 3.68 7.23 24.70
CA THR A 109 4.00 8.64 24.55
C THR A 109 2.88 9.49 25.13
N ALA A 110 3.23 10.40 26.05
CA ALA A 110 2.26 11.33 26.63
C ALA A 110 1.81 12.36 25.58
N VAL A 111 0.50 12.53 25.44
CA VAL A 111 -0.12 13.49 24.53
C VAL A 111 -0.55 14.71 25.35
N PRO A 112 0.08 15.88 25.19
CA PRO A 112 -0.32 17.08 25.87
C PRO A 112 -1.65 17.62 25.32
N VAL A 113 -2.47 18.18 26.19
CA VAL A 113 -3.73 18.83 25.82
C VAL A 113 -3.52 20.34 25.74
N SER A 114 -3.64 20.89 24.53
CA SER A 114 -3.58 22.34 24.30
C SER A 114 -4.94 23.01 24.53
N GLU A 115 -4.93 24.33 24.70
CA GLU A 115 -6.16 25.14 24.70
C GLU A 115 -6.92 24.99 23.38
N HIS A 116 -6.23 24.82 22.26
CA HIS A 116 -6.87 24.60 20.95
C HIS A 116 -7.63 23.27 20.94
N ALA A 117 -7.00 22.18 21.34
CA ALA A 117 -7.64 20.86 21.43
C ALA A 117 -8.83 20.87 22.41
N TYR A 118 -8.69 21.52 23.55
CA TYR A 118 -9.75 21.67 24.56
C TYR A 118 -11.00 22.37 24.02
N HIS A 119 -10.84 23.40 23.17
CA HIS A 119 -11.96 24.17 22.61
C HIS A 119 -12.61 23.54 21.37
N MET A 120 -12.20 22.31 20.98
CA MET A 120 -12.81 21.65 19.84
C MET A 120 -14.27 21.30 20.10
N GLY A 121 -15.11 21.51 19.06
CA GLY A 121 -16.53 21.17 19.11
C GLY A 121 -16.83 19.74 18.60
N GLY A 122 -18.09 19.38 18.65
CA GLY A 122 -18.59 18.09 18.14
C GLY A 122 -18.36 16.93 19.12
N SER A 123 -17.98 15.74 18.60
CA SER A 123 -17.67 14.59 19.47
C SER A 123 -16.40 14.82 20.25
N GLN A 124 -16.44 14.60 21.57
CA GLN A 124 -15.34 14.90 22.49
C GLN A 124 -15.26 13.85 23.61
N ILE A 125 -14.09 13.72 24.20
CA ILE A 125 -13.88 13.08 25.50
C ILE A 125 -13.68 14.11 26.63
N TRP A 126 -13.91 15.39 26.29
CA TRP A 126 -13.84 16.52 27.23
C TRP A 126 -12.45 16.62 27.88
N LEU A 127 -11.43 16.74 27.00
CA LEU A 127 -10.06 16.97 27.45
C LEU A 127 -9.95 18.32 28.15
N GLU A 128 -9.14 18.39 29.21
CA GLU A 128 -8.82 19.63 29.93
C GLU A 128 -7.33 19.99 29.76
N PRO A 129 -6.99 21.29 29.63
CA PRO A 129 -5.60 21.71 29.58
C PRO A 129 -4.80 21.22 30.78
N GLY A 130 -3.64 20.61 30.51
CA GLY A 130 -2.79 20.02 31.54
C GLY A 130 -3.07 18.53 31.83
N GLU A 131 -4.16 17.96 31.33
CA GLU A 131 -4.33 16.50 31.35
C GLU A 131 -3.25 15.85 30.47
N GLN A 132 -2.87 14.64 30.84
CA GLN A 132 -1.95 13.81 30.07
C GLN A 132 -2.57 12.45 29.90
N PHE A 133 -2.69 12.05 28.63
CA PHE A 133 -3.09 10.73 28.21
C PHE A 133 -1.95 10.09 27.42
N THR A 134 -1.89 8.79 27.39
CA THR A 134 -1.01 8.07 26.49
C THR A 134 -1.57 8.13 25.05
N LEU A 135 -0.70 7.95 24.07
CA LEU A 135 -1.12 7.85 22.67
C LEU A 135 -2.15 6.71 22.48
N ASP A 136 -1.97 5.57 23.17
CA ASP A 136 -2.93 4.45 23.18
C ASP A 136 -4.34 4.90 23.60
N GLU A 137 -4.46 5.65 24.70
CA GLU A 137 -5.74 6.17 25.19
C GLU A 137 -6.38 7.14 24.20
N MET A 138 -5.57 8.00 23.56
CA MET A 138 -6.06 8.94 22.56
C MET A 138 -6.54 8.21 21.28
N LEU A 139 -5.83 7.17 20.83
CA LEU A 139 -6.26 6.33 19.70
C LEU A 139 -7.60 5.64 20.00
N LYS A 140 -7.82 5.15 21.23
CA LYS A 140 -9.12 4.62 21.67
C LYS A 140 -10.20 5.69 21.58
N ALA A 141 -9.95 6.90 22.08
CA ALA A 141 -10.91 8.01 22.00
C ALA A 141 -11.27 8.37 20.55
N ILE A 142 -10.27 8.44 19.65
CA ILE A 142 -10.45 8.76 18.23
C ILE A 142 -11.24 7.67 17.51
N CYS A 143 -10.91 6.41 17.70
CA CYS A 143 -11.52 5.29 16.98
C CYS A 143 -12.92 4.96 17.50
N VAL A 144 -13.10 4.94 18.83
CA VAL A 144 -14.35 4.50 19.46
C VAL A 144 -15.37 5.62 19.51
N SER A 145 -15.05 6.74 20.15
CA SER A 145 -15.98 7.87 20.34
C SER A 145 -15.89 8.92 19.24
N SER A 146 -14.95 8.79 18.32
CA SER A 146 -14.71 9.80 17.28
C SER A 146 -14.31 11.18 17.82
N ALA A 147 -13.63 11.22 18.96
CA ALA A 147 -13.27 12.43 19.70
C ALA A 147 -12.45 13.41 18.83
N ASN A 148 -12.94 14.65 18.69
CA ASN A 148 -12.29 15.71 17.92
C ASN A 148 -11.12 16.33 18.69
N ASP A 149 -11.32 16.56 19.98
CA ASP A 149 -10.30 17.05 20.92
C ASP A 149 -9.09 16.12 20.94
N ALA A 150 -9.30 14.81 21.06
CA ALA A 150 -8.23 13.81 20.99
C ALA A 150 -7.52 13.81 19.62
N ALA A 151 -8.28 13.93 18.51
CA ALA A 151 -7.70 13.95 17.18
C ALA A 151 -6.81 15.17 16.94
N VAL A 152 -7.20 16.34 17.45
CA VAL A 152 -6.41 17.56 17.36
C VAL A 152 -5.19 17.50 18.27
N ALA A 153 -5.31 17.01 19.51
CA ALA A 153 -4.17 16.84 20.41
C ALA A 153 -3.10 15.90 19.82
N VAL A 154 -3.54 14.79 19.18
CA VAL A 154 -2.63 13.87 18.49
C VAL A 154 -2.02 14.53 17.24
N ALA A 155 -2.80 15.30 16.49
CA ALA A 155 -2.28 16.04 15.32
C ALA A 155 -1.20 17.05 15.72
N GLU A 156 -1.40 17.76 16.85
CA GLU A 156 -0.39 18.67 17.40
C GLU A 156 0.87 17.93 17.89
N LEU A 157 0.72 16.76 18.49
CA LEU A 157 1.86 15.93 18.90
C LEU A 157 2.69 15.48 17.68
N VAL A 158 2.04 14.98 16.62
CA VAL A 158 2.71 14.44 15.43
C VAL A 158 3.31 15.53 14.56
N GLY A 159 2.57 16.62 14.36
CA GLY A 159 2.91 17.70 13.43
C GLY A 159 3.57 18.93 14.09
N GLY A 160 3.60 19.01 15.43
CA GLY A 160 4.01 20.19 16.19
C GLY A 160 2.93 21.28 16.30
N SER A 161 1.95 21.28 15.38
CA SER A 161 0.73 22.08 15.41
C SER A 161 -0.30 21.49 14.46
N GLU A 162 -1.60 21.74 14.66
CA GLU A 162 -2.64 21.28 13.73
C GLU A 162 -2.42 21.82 12.31
N PRO A 163 -2.11 23.10 12.05
CA PRO A 163 -1.83 23.57 10.69
C PRO A 163 -0.67 22.85 10.00
N ALA A 164 0.43 22.55 10.71
CA ALA A 164 1.54 21.80 10.16
C ALA A 164 1.16 20.34 9.88
N PHE A 165 0.36 19.73 10.76
CA PHE A 165 -0.17 18.40 10.54
C PHE A 165 -1.12 18.33 9.33
N VAL A 166 -1.98 19.33 9.12
CA VAL A 166 -2.85 19.43 7.95
C VAL A 166 -2.02 19.53 6.65
N GLN A 167 -0.88 20.20 6.68
CA GLN A 167 0.05 20.17 5.52
C GLN A 167 0.57 18.75 5.26
N GLN A 168 0.96 18.01 6.32
CA GLN A 168 1.37 16.60 6.18
C GLN A 168 0.23 15.73 5.64
N MET A 169 -1.03 15.93 6.10
CA MET A 169 -2.21 15.22 5.57
C MET A 169 -2.37 15.45 4.07
N ASN A 170 -2.24 16.69 3.60
CA ASN A 170 -2.38 17.01 2.17
C ASN A 170 -1.20 16.49 1.34
N THR A 171 0.02 16.55 1.86
CA THR A 171 1.19 15.93 1.23
C THR A 171 0.98 14.43 1.09
N ARG A 172 0.54 13.76 2.17
CA ARG A 172 0.30 12.32 2.14
C ARG A 172 -0.84 11.93 1.21
N ALA A 173 -1.90 12.73 1.14
CA ALA A 173 -2.98 12.54 0.18
C ALA A 173 -2.48 12.57 -1.26
N ALA A 174 -1.63 13.54 -1.60
CA ALA A 174 -1.03 13.64 -2.93
C ALA A 174 -0.12 12.43 -3.24
N GLU A 175 0.71 11.98 -2.29
CA GLU A 175 1.56 10.78 -2.43
C GLU A 175 0.74 9.50 -2.66
N LEU A 176 -0.46 9.43 -2.09
CA LEU A 176 -1.39 8.31 -2.25
C LEU A 176 -2.22 8.39 -3.53
N GLY A 177 -2.11 9.46 -4.31
CA GLY A 177 -2.93 9.68 -5.50
C GLY A 177 -4.39 10.07 -5.20
N MET A 178 -4.66 10.65 -4.03
CA MET A 178 -5.98 11.18 -3.64
C MET A 178 -6.21 12.57 -4.29
N GLU A 179 -6.40 12.57 -5.60
CA GLU A 179 -6.36 13.78 -6.43
C GLU A 179 -7.48 14.80 -6.13
N HIS A 180 -8.57 14.34 -5.51
CA HIS A 180 -9.74 15.16 -5.23
C HIS A 180 -9.92 15.43 -3.73
N THR A 181 -8.85 15.29 -2.95
CA THR A 181 -8.88 15.45 -1.49
C THR A 181 -8.11 16.69 -1.05
N THR A 182 -8.73 17.47 -0.19
CA THR A 182 -8.09 18.56 0.53
C THR A 182 -8.55 18.56 1.98
N PHE A 183 -7.60 18.43 2.90
CA PHE A 183 -7.83 18.55 4.33
C PHE A 183 -7.62 19.99 4.82
N ARG A 184 -8.45 20.45 5.77
CA ARG A 184 -8.37 21.77 6.40
C ARG A 184 -8.26 21.70 7.93
N ASN A 185 -8.58 20.54 8.50
CA ASN A 185 -8.42 20.23 9.93
C ASN A 185 -8.20 18.73 10.10
N ALA A 186 -7.77 18.32 11.30
CA ALA A 186 -7.42 16.93 11.61
C ALA A 186 -8.62 16.05 12.00
N CYS A 187 -9.80 16.62 12.20
CA CYS A 187 -10.93 15.89 12.79
C CYS A 187 -12.16 15.79 11.88
N GLY A 188 -12.25 16.58 10.80
CA GLY A 188 -13.34 16.54 9.83
C GLY A 188 -14.55 17.41 10.20
N LEU A 189 -14.35 18.47 10.94
CA LEU A 189 -15.36 19.53 11.09
C LEU A 189 -15.57 20.27 9.77
N ASP A 190 -16.81 20.66 9.51
CA ASP A 190 -17.17 21.38 8.29
C ASP A 190 -16.36 22.67 8.17
N THR A 191 -15.56 22.75 7.12
CA THR A 191 -14.68 23.88 6.82
C THR A 191 -14.66 24.05 5.30
N GLU A 192 -14.71 25.28 4.80
CA GLU A 192 -14.67 25.56 3.36
C GLU A 192 -13.43 24.91 2.72
N GLY A 193 -13.66 24.16 1.64
CA GLY A 193 -12.61 23.43 0.93
C GLY A 193 -12.09 22.17 1.63
N HIS A 194 -12.72 21.71 2.73
CA HIS A 194 -12.43 20.39 3.31
C HIS A 194 -13.26 19.33 2.61
N LEU A 195 -12.72 18.75 1.56
CA LEU A 195 -13.44 17.88 0.63
C LEU A 195 -12.63 16.60 0.32
N SER A 196 -13.35 15.55 -0.03
CA SER A 196 -12.79 14.29 -0.55
C SER A 196 -13.83 13.60 -1.45
N THR A 197 -13.51 12.40 -1.92
CA THR A 197 -14.39 11.54 -2.74
C THR A 197 -14.52 10.16 -2.13
N ALA A 198 -15.46 9.34 -2.57
CA ALA A 198 -15.56 7.97 -2.11
C ALA A 198 -14.35 7.14 -2.56
N ARG A 199 -13.78 7.42 -3.74
CA ARG A 199 -12.55 6.81 -4.24
C ARG A 199 -11.36 7.13 -3.35
N ASP A 200 -11.12 8.40 -3.06
CA ASP A 200 -9.98 8.83 -2.23
C ASP A 200 -10.09 8.29 -0.79
N VAL A 201 -11.32 8.26 -0.25
CA VAL A 201 -11.57 7.62 1.05
C VAL A 201 -11.26 6.12 1.00
N ALA A 202 -11.60 5.42 -0.08
CA ALA A 202 -11.26 4.01 -0.25
C ALA A 202 -9.74 3.81 -0.33
N ILE A 203 -9.01 4.68 -1.04
CA ILE A 203 -7.54 4.67 -1.12
C ILE A 203 -6.92 4.79 0.27
N MET A 204 -7.27 5.84 1.05
CA MET A 204 -6.67 6.00 2.38
C MET A 204 -7.09 4.91 3.35
N SER A 205 -8.33 4.40 3.24
CA SER A 205 -8.81 3.29 4.08
C SER A 205 -8.06 1.98 3.78
N ARG A 206 -7.79 1.71 2.50
CA ARG A 206 -6.95 0.58 2.07
C ARG A 206 -5.52 0.74 2.55
N THR A 207 -4.96 1.94 2.43
CA THR A 207 -3.59 2.22 2.85
C THR A 207 -3.41 1.92 4.33
N ILE A 208 -4.23 2.48 5.22
CA ILE A 208 -4.07 2.25 6.66
C ILE A 208 -4.24 0.78 7.03
N LEU A 209 -5.18 0.07 6.39
CA LEU A 209 -5.40 -1.35 6.67
C LEU A 209 -4.25 -2.24 6.18
N ASN A 210 -3.55 -1.86 5.11
CA ASN A 210 -2.41 -2.61 4.58
C ASN A 210 -1.09 -2.27 5.28
N THR A 211 -0.87 -0.99 5.66
CA THR A 211 0.41 -0.53 6.20
C THR A 211 0.43 -0.43 7.73
N CYS A 212 -0.75 -0.30 8.35
CA CYS A 212 -0.90 -0.13 9.79
C CYS A 212 -2.07 -1.01 10.33
N PRO A 213 -2.01 -2.35 10.13
CA PRO A 213 -3.12 -3.25 10.48
C PRO A 213 -3.48 -3.25 11.97
N GLU A 214 -2.60 -2.79 12.85
CA GLU A 214 -2.85 -2.59 14.27
C GLU A 214 -3.98 -1.57 14.55
N VAL A 215 -4.35 -0.74 13.58
CA VAL A 215 -5.53 0.13 13.70
C VAL A 215 -6.80 -0.67 14.00
N LEU A 216 -6.86 -1.93 13.56
CA LEU A 216 -8.00 -2.82 13.79
C LEU A 216 -8.18 -3.17 15.26
N HIS A 217 -7.10 -3.11 16.07
CA HIS A 217 -7.20 -3.26 17.52
C HIS A 217 -8.10 -2.17 18.11
N TYR A 218 -8.03 -0.94 17.61
CA TYR A 218 -8.82 0.19 18.10
C TYR A 218 -10.20 0.28 17.47
N THR A 219 -10.30 0.11 16.15
CA THR A 219 -11.58 0.25 15.42
C THR A 219 -12.57 -0.86 15.73
N GLY A 220 -12.09 -2.03 16.17
CA GLY A 220 -12.89 -3.17 16.61
C GLY A 220 -13.44 -3.06 18.04
N ILE A 221 -12.98 -2.12 18.85
CA ILE A 221 -13.46 -1.93 20.23
C ILE A 221 -14.91 -1.43 20.20
N TRP A 222 -15.83 -2.16 20.84
CA TRP A 222 -17.23 -1.72 20.97
C TRP A 222 -17.40 -0.70 22.10
N THR A 223 -16.88 -1.01 23.29
CA THR A 223 -16.91 -0.14 24.46
C THR A 223 -15.57 -0.17 25.19
N ASP A 224 -15.15 0.96 25.68
CA ASP A 224 -13.96 1.11 26.56
C ASP A 224 -14.22 2.25 27.54
N SER A 225 -13.23 2.59 28.36
CA SER A 225 -13.31 3.72 29.28
C SER A 225 -11.94 4.37 29.47
N LEU A 226 -11.97 5.65 29.80
CA LEU A 226 -10.79 6.45 30.19
C LEU A 226 -10.95 6.97 31.61
N ARG A 227 -9.91 7.58 32.16
CA ARG A 227 -9.92 8.18 33.50
C ARG A 227 -10.40 7.19 34.57
N ASN A 228 -9.84 5.97 34.57
CA ASN A 228 -10.23 4.90 35.50
C ASN A 228 -11.75 4.61 35.53
N GLY A 229 -12.37 4.60 34.36
CA GLY A 229 -13.80 4.26 34.20
C GLY A 229 -14.75 5.47 34.27
N GLN A 230 -14.27 6.68 34.50
CA GLN A 230 -15.12 7.88 34.59
C GLN A 230 -15.64 8.35 33.21
N THR A 231 -14.87 8.15 32.15
CA THR A 231 -15.27 8.48 30.77
C THR A 231 -15.56 7.21 30.01
N GLN A 232 -16.84 6.95 29.70
CA GLN A 232 -17.24 5.79 28.92
C GLN A 232 -17.12 6.09 27.43
N LEU A 233 -16.50 5.16 26.68
CA LEU A 233 -16.41 5.18 25.24
C LEU A 233 -17.37 4.17 24.63
N VAL A 234 -18.14 4.58 23.64
CA VAL A 234 -19.04 3.68 22.87
C VAL A 234 -18.82 3.89 21.39
N ASN A 235 -18.57 2.82 20.67
CA ASN A 235 -18.25 2.92 19.25
C ASN A 235 -19.43 3.43 18.42
N THR A 236 -19.15 4.39 17.58
CA THR A 236 -20.11 4.98 16.65
C THR A 236 -20.47 4.05 15.49
N ASN A 237 -19.64 3.04 15.21
CA ASN A 237 -19.89 2.02 14.19
C ASN A 237 -20.76 0.88 14.74
N LYS A 238 -22.08 1.02 14.61
CA LYS A 238 -23.04 0.01 15.10
C LYS A 238 -22.95 -1.33 14.36
N LEU A 239 -22.26 -1.42 13.22
CA LEU A 239 -22.06 -2.68 12.50
C LEU A 239 -21.23 -3.67 13.32
N LEU A 240 -20.36 -3.22 14.22
CA LEU A 240 -19.60 -4.07 15.14
C LEU A 240 -20.46 -5.05 15.94
N ARG A 241 -21.73 -4.72 16.16
CA ARG A 241 -22.70 -5.56 16.89
C ARG A 241 -23.74 -6.23 16.01
N ARG A 242 -23.77 -5.92 14.70
CA ARG A 242 -24.90 -6.30 13.83
C ARG A 242 -24.48 -6.98 12.53
N TYR A 243 -23.20 -6.89 12.16
CA TYR A 243 -22.71 -7.42 10.89
C TYR A 243 -21.54 -8.36 11.14
N SER A 244 -21.65 -9.61 10.68
CA SER A 244 -20.61 -10.62 10.86
C SER A 244 -19.37 -10.27 10.06
N GLY A 245 -18.19 -10.36 10.67
CA GLY A 245 -16.91 -10.11 10.04
C GLY A 245 -16.49 -8.64 9.98
N ILE A 246 -17.29 -7.68 10.50
CA ILE A 246 -16.91 -6.26 10.53
C ILE A 246 -15.65 -6.07 11.38
N THR A 247 -14.69 -5.33 10.84
CA THR A 247 -13.40 -5.02 11.49
C THR A 247 -13.22 -3.54 11.80
N GLY A 248 -14.01 -2.68 11.17
CA GLY A 248 -13.94 -1.22 11.37
C GLY A 248 -14.73 -0.48 10.30
N LEU A 249 -14.36 0.68 9.80
CA LEU A 249 -13.18 1.47 10.11
C LEU A 249 -13.58 2.77 10.83
N LYS A 250 -14.32 3.67 10.14
CA LYS A 250 -14.69 4.98 10.69
C LYS A 250 -16.05 5.47 10.18
N THR A 251 -16.82 6.08 11.09
CA THR A 251 -18.06 6.81 10.77
C THR A 251 -17.84 8.31 10.80
N GLY A 252 -18.66 9.06 10.07
CA GLY A 252 -18.66 10.51 10.09
C GLY A 252 -20.07 11.08 10.00
N THR A 253 -20.31 12.21 10.63
CA THR A 253 -21.59 12.95 10.52
C THR A 253 -21.35 14.43 10.76
N THR A 254 -21.74 15.28 9.82
CA THR A 254 -21.88 16.73 9.97
C THR A 254 -23.08 17.20 9.16
N SER A 255 -23.46 18.44 9.32
CA SER A 255 -24.55 19.03 8.53
C SER A 255 -24.20 19.13 7.03
N GLY A 256 -22.95 19.39 6.70
CA GLY A 256 -22.48 19.49 5.32
C GLY A 256 -22.27 18.14 4.65
N ALA A 257 -21.70 17.18 5.38
CA ALA A 257 -21.41 15.85 4.85
C ALA A 257 -22.62 14.92 4.80
N GLY A 258 -23.66 15.18 5.61
CA GLY A 258 -24.66 14.15 5.91
C GLY A 258 -24.06 13.02 6.75
N VAL A 259 -24.47 11.80 6.54
CA VAL A 259 -24.03 10.65 7.32
C VAL A 259 -23.17 9.71 6.48
N CYS A 260 -21.91 9.51 6.90
CA CYS A 260 -20.87 8.82 6.13
C CYS A 260 -20.28 7.62 6.90
N ILE A 261 -19.74 6.65 6.17
CA ILE A 261 -18.96 5.54 6.74
C ILE A 261 -17.90 5.04 5.73
N SER A 262 -16.72 4.73 6.23
CA SER A 262 -15.83 3.74 5.65
C SER A 262 -15.90 2.50 6.52
N ALA A 263 -16.40 1.40 5.99
CA ALA A 263 -16.57 0.14 6.70
C ALA A 263 -15.63 -0.91 6.11
N SER A 264 -14.95 -1.68 6.97
CA SER A 264 -14.15 -2.84 6.56
C SER A 264 -14.73 -4.10 7.19
N ALA A 265 -14.74 -5.20 6.42
CA ALA A 265 -15.19 -6.49 6.89
C ALA A 265 -14.37 -7.61 6.26
N THR A 266 -14.11 -8.67 7.05
CA THR A 266 -13.36 -9.86 6.62
C THR A 266 -14.21 -11.10 6.78
N ARG A 267 -14.30 -11.92 5.72
CA ARG A 267 -14.91 -13.26 5.75
C ARG A 267 -14.09 -14.20 4.87
N ASP A 268 -13.78 -15.37 5.38
CA ASP A 268 -13.10 -16.44 4.64
C ASP A 268 -11.83 -15.95 3.90
N GLY A 269 -11.03 -15.08 4.54
CA GLY A 269 -9.81 -14.52 3.99
C GLY A 269 -10.00 -13.33 3.02
N LEU A 270 -11.22 -13.02 2.58
CA LEU A 270 -11.53 -11.83 1.79
C LEU A 270 -11.83 -10.65 2.72
N THR A 271 -11.13 -9.54 2.52
CA THR A 271 -11.43 -8.27 3.21
C THR A 271 -11.92 -7.23 2.22
N LEU A 272 -13.11 -6.71 2.48
CA LEU A 272 -13.75 -5.68 1.68
C LEU A 272 -13.82 -4.35 2.41
N ILE A 273 -13.70 -3.26 1.66
CA ILE A 273 -13.87 -1.88 2.14
C ILE A 273 -15.05 -1.25 1.42
N ALA A 274 -16.10 -0.91 2.18
CA ALA A 274 -17.28 -0.23 1.68
C ALA A 274 -17.29 1.23 2.16
N VAL A 275 -17.21 2.18 1.24
CA VAL A 275 -17.31 3.61 1.49
C VAL A 275 -18.70 4.08 1.09
N VAL A 276 -19.37 4.79 2.00
CA VAL A 276 -20.70 5.37 1.77
C VAL A 276 -20.68 6.81 2.27
N LEU A 277 -20.97 7.75 1.38
CA LEU A 277 -20.94 9.19 1.67
C LEU A 277 -22.29 9.84 1.43
N GLY A 278 -22.67 10.76 2.31
CA GLY A 278 -23.85 11.61 2.13
C GLY A 278 -25.17 10.88 2.24
N SER A 279 -25.29 9.87 3.11
CA SER A 279 -26.59 9.27 3.44
C SER A 279 -27.47 10.24 4.22
N PRO A 280 -28.82 10.18 4.06
CA PRO A 280 -29.73 11.06 4.79
C PRO A 280 -29.87 10.69 6.27
N SER A 281 -29.66 9.43 6.62
CA SER A 281 -29.79 8.95 8.01
C SER A 281 -28.73 7.91 8.38
N SER A 282 -28.57 7.70 9.69
CA SER A 282 -27.71 6.62 10.21
C SER A 282 -28.19 5.22 9.81
N ALA A 283 -29.50 5.02 9.66
CA ALA A 283 -30.05 3.76 9.19
C ALA A 283 -29.68 3.51 7.73
N ASP A 284 -29.82 4.52 6.87
CA ASP A 284 -29.49 4.47 5.45
C ASP A 284 -27.99 4.23 5.20
N ARG A 285 -27.13 4.87 5.98
CA ARG A 285 -25.67 4.65 5.95
C ARG A 285 -25.31 3.20 6.19
N PHE A 286 -25.84 2.62 7.27
CA PHE A 286 -25.53 1.24 7.62
C PHE A 286 -26.19 0.25 6.64
N HIS A 287 -27.40 0.55 6.16
CA HIS A 287 -28.03 -0.23 5.11
C HIS A 287 -27.19 -0.25 3.83
N SER A 288 -26.78 0.90 3.34
CA SER A 288 -25.93 1.00 2.13
C SER A 288 -24.61 0.25 2.30
N ALA A 289 -23.94 0.39 3.47
CA ALA A 289 -22.68 -0.29 3.72
C ALA A 289 -22.86 -1.83 3.77
N THR A 290 -23.92 -2.32 4.42
CA THR A 290 -24.20 -3.78 4.46
C THR A 290 -24.58 -4.31 3.10
N THR A 291 -25.37 -3.58 2.30
CA THR A 291 -25.74 -3.98 0.93
C THR A 291 -24.50 -4.12 0.05
N LEU A 292 -23.55 -3.18 0.13
CA LEU A 292 -22.27 -3.27 -0.60
C LEU A 292 -21.43 -4.47 -0.16
N LEU A 293 -21.26 -4.65 1.15
CA LEU A 293 -20.48 -5.77 1.70
C LEU A 293 -21.13 -7.12 1.36
N ASP A 294 -22.46 -7.24 1.48
CA ASP A 294 -23.19 -8.46 1.12
C ASP A 294 -23.07 -8.78 -0.37
N TYR A 295 -23.14 -7.75 -1.24
CA TYR A 295 -22.87 -7.91 -2.68
C TYR A 295 -21.46 -8.45 -2.92
N GLY A 296 -20.45 -7.84 -2.29
CA GLY A 296 -19.06 -8.28 -2.46
C GLY A 296 -18.86 -9.71 -1.96
N PHE A 297 -19.29 -10.03 -0.75
CA PHE A 297 -19.16 -11.40 -0.20
C PHE A 297 -20.05 -12.44 -0.89
N ALA A 298 -21.13 -12.05 -1.55
CA ALA A 298 -21.94 -12.98 -2.32
C ALA A 298 -21.26 -13.40 -3.63
N ASN A 299 -20.55 -12.49 -4.28
CA ASN A 299 -20.04 -12.68 -5.63
C ASN A 299 -18.53 -12.97 -5.69
N TYR A 300 -17.74 -12.59 -4.69
CA TYR A 300 -16.28 -12.69 -4.69
C TYR A 300 -15.77 -13.55 -3.54
N ALA A 301 -14.57 -14.09 -3.71
CA ALA A 301 -13.84 -14.85 -2.70
C ALA A 301 -12.34 -14.57 -2.79
N ALA A 302 -11.62 -14.82 -1.69
CA ALA A 302 -10.18 -14.92 -1.70
C ALA A 302 -9.80 -16.37 -2.03
N ALA A 303 -8.96 -16.56 -3.04
CA ALA A 303 -8.36 -17.85 -3.36
C ALA A 303 -6.87 -17.82 -3.03
N PRO A 304 -6.27 -18.92 -2.54
CA PRO A 304 -4.82 -19.00 -2.39
C PRO A 304 -4.12 -18.70 -3.71
N LEU A 305 -2.99 -18.01 -3.66
CA LEU A 305 -2.15 -17.80 -4.83
C LEU A 305 -1.76 -19.17 -5.41
N PRO A 306 -1.98 -19.43 -6.73
CA PRO A 306 -1.56 -20.67 -7.35
C PRO A 306 -0.06 -20.92 -7.18
N THR A 307 0.33 -22.17 -6.95
CA THR A 307 1.74 -22.55 -6.81
C THR A 307 2.48 -22.28 -8.11
N LEU A 308 3.59 -21.54 -8.03
CA LEU A 308 4.51 -21.38 -9.14
C LEU A 308 5.29 -22.69 -9.33
N PRO A 309 5.35 -23.25 -10.55
CA PRO A 309 6.07 -24.52 -10.83
C PRO A 309 7.55 -24.42 -10.50
N GLU A 310 8.17 -23.28 -10.79
CA GLU A 310 9.55 -22.96 -10.48
C GLU A 310 9.62 -21.54 -9.91
N ARG A 311 10.31 -21.39 -8.79
CA ARG A 311 10.52 -20.10 -8.12
C ARG A 311 12.01 -19.95 -7.78
N PRO A 312 12.84 -19.53 -8.76
CA PRO A 312 14.28 -19.34 -8.51
C PRO A 312 14.46 -18.26 -7.44
N LEU A 313 15.44 -18.48 -6.55
CA LEU A 313 15.77 -17.52 -5.48
C LEU A 313 16.74 -16.45 -5.96
N ALA A 314 17.44 -16.68 -7.08
CA ALA A 314 18.38 -15.74 -7.68
C ALA A 314 18.46 -15.96 -9.19
N LEU A 315 18.90 -14.95 -9.94
CA LEU A 315 19.26 -15.02 -11.36
C LEU A 315 20.74 -14.74 -11.55
N ALA A 316 21.35 -15.42 -12.50
CA ALA A 316 22.72 -15.16 -12.94
C ALA A 316 22.85 -13.73 -13.50
N VAL A 317 23.99 -13.08 -13.27
CA VAL A 317 24.26 -11.72 -13.75
C VAL A 317 25.56 -11.73 -14.54
N LYS A 318 25.47 -11.17 -15.74
CA LYS A 318 26.60 -10.96 -16.65
C LYS A 318 27.21 -9.58 -16.48
N GLY A 319 28.53 -9.50 -16.51
CA GLY A 319 29.24 -8.20 -16.46
C GLY A 319 29.32 -7.56 -15.08
N SER A 320 29.08 -8.31 -14.02
CA SER A 320 29.28 -7.93 -12.62
C SER A 320 30.40 -8.76 -11.98
N ALA A 321 30.84 -8.34 -10.80
CA ALA A 321 31.65 -9.17 -9.90
C ALA A 321 30.80 -10.20 -9.15
N GLU A 322 29.50 -9.95 -9.05
CA GLU A 322 28.52 -10.85 -8.45
C GLU A 322 28.07 -11.88 -9.49
N ASP A 323 28.06 -13.17 -9.14
CA ASP A 323 27.63 -14.24 -10.03
C ASP A 323 26.11 -14.26 -10.21
N SER A 324 25.36 -13.77 -9.23
CA SER A 324 23.91 -13.77 -9.24
C SER A 324 23.30 -12.67 -8.36
N VAL A 325 22.07 -12.28 -8.67
CA VAL A 325 21.25 -11.34 -7.88
C VAL A 325 20.08 -12.10 -7.27
N PRO A 326 19.87 -12.02 -5.93
CA PRO A 326 18.69 -12.56 -5.28
C PRO A 326 17.41 -11.87 -5.79
N LEU A 327 16.31 -12.64 -5.85
CA LEU A 327 15.01 -12.15 -6.30
C LEU A 327 14.10 -11.86 -5.11
N ASP A 328 13.38 -10.74 -5.21
CA ASP A 328 12.36 -10.32 -4.25
C ASP A 328 10.97 -10.57 -4.83
N TYR A 329 10.19 -11.38 -4.11
CA TYR A 329 8.81 -11.73 -4.41
C TYR A 329 7.83 -11.15 -3.38
N ALA A 330 8.24 -10.18 -2.59
CA ALA A 330 7.41 -9.60 -1.51
C ALA A 330 6.12 -8.93 -2.04
N ALA A 331 6.08 -8.59 -3.33
CA ALA A 331 4.87 -8.06 -3.95
C ALA A 331 3.77 -9.11 -4.16
N LEU A 332 4.08 -10.42 -4.07
CA LEU A 332 3.08 -11.48 -4.25
C LEU A 332 2.19 -11.57 -3.01
N PRO A 333 0.86 -11.46 -3.16
CA PRO A 333 -0.06 -11.66 -2.06
C PRO A 333 -0.21 -13.15 -1.73
N GLU A 334 -0.64 -13.48 -0.52
CA GLU A 334 -0.99 -14.85 -0.15
C GLU A 334 -2.27 -15.33 -0.83
N THR A 335 -3.19 -14.40 -1.08
CA THR A 335 -4.49 -14.66 -1.71
C THR A 335 -4.77 -13.68 -2.83
N ILE A 336 -5.55 -14.11 -3.80
CA ILE A 336 -6.03 -13.29 -4.91
C ILE A 336 -7.55 -13.21 -4.89
N LEU A 337 -8.07 -12.08 -5.37
CA LEU A 337 -9.50 -11.90 -5.56
C LEU A 337 -9.98 -12.68 -6.78
N ILE A 338 -11.06 -13.44 -6.61
CA ILE A 338 -11.72 -14.18 -7.69
C ILE A 338 -13.24 -14.01 -7.59
N GLU A 339 -13.94 -14.27 -8.70
CA GLU A 339 -15.37 -14.53 -8.66
C GLU A 339 -15.63 -15.90 -8.05
N LYS A 340 -16.71 -16.02 -7.24
CA LYS A 340 -17.05 -17.30 -6.59
C LYS A 340 -17.32 -18.40 -7.61
N GLY A 341 -16.79 -19.58 -7.32
CA GLY A 341 -16.95 -20.77 -8.17
C GLY A 341 -15.92 -20.94 -9.27
N THR A 342 -14.96 -20.01 -9.40
CA THR A 342 -13.98 -20.01 -10.47
C THR A 342 -12.56 -20.44 -10.04
N ALA A 343 -12.34 -20.77 -8.78
CA ALA A 343 -11.02 -21.07 -8.21
C ALA A 343 -10.26 -22.23 -8.89
N SER A 344 -10.98 -23.19 -9.51
CA SER A 344 -10.38 -24.37 -10.16
C SER A 344 -9.66 -24.08 -11.48
N ALA A 345 -9.88 -22.92 -12.06
CA ALA A 345 -9.31 -22.50 -13.34
C ALA A 345 -8.05 -21.60 -13.20
N LEU A 346 -7.57 -21.39 -11.97
CA LEU A 346 -6.46 -20.47 -11.70
C LEU A 346 -5.10 -21.10 -12.01
N ARG A 347 -4.23 -20.36 -12.69
CA ARG A 347 -2.82 -20.69 -12.91
C ARG A 347 -1.94 -19.47 -12.71
N ALA A 348 -0.69 -19.71 -12.30
CA ALA A 348 0.34 -18.70 -12.17
C ALA A 348 1.47 -18.99 -13.14
N GLU A 349 1.96 -17.96 -13.83
CA GLU A 349 3.11 -18.04 -14.74
C GLU A 349 4.17 -17.06 -14.28
N LEU A 350 5.40 -17.53 -14.15
CA LEU A 350 6.56 -16.70 -13.85
C LEU A 350 7.33 -16.43 -15.15
N THR A 351 7.52 -15.16 -15.45
CA THR A 351 8.32 -14.70 -16.58
C THR A 351 9.58 -14.02 -16.06
N LEU A 352 10.74 -14.62 -16.31
CA LEU A 352 12.06 -14.10 -15.98
C LEU A 352 12.98 -14.22 -17.20
N PRO A 353 13.98 -13.35 -17.39
CA PRO A 353 15.06 -13.55 -18.35
C PRO A 353 15.93 -14.73 -17.92
N GLU A 354 16.67 -15.34 -18.85
CA GLU A 354 17.62 -16.41 -18.52
C GLU A 354 18.77 -15.90 -17.65
N GLU A 355 19.24 -14.67 -17.88
CA GLU A 355 20.30 -13.99 -17.13
C GLU A 355 20.03 -12.48 -17.12
N LEU A 356 20.59 -11.76 -16.16
CA LEU A 356 20.57 -10.29 -16.07
C LEU A 356 21.89 -9.73 -16.63
N GLU A 357 21.85 -8.49 -17.14
CA GLU A 357 23.04 -7.74 -17.52
C GLU A 357 23.31 -6.61 -16.50
N ALA A 358 24.53 -6.52 -16.01
CA ALA A 358 24.94 -5.43 -15.10
C ALA A 358 24.99 -4.08 -15.85
N PRO A 359 24.69 -2.94 -15.18
CA PRO A 359 24.38 -2.85 -13.76
C PRO A 359 22.91 -3.23 -13.46
N VAL A 360 22.68 -3.88 -12.31
CA VAL A 360 21.36 -4.14 -11.76
C VAL A 360 21.24 -3.38 -10.44
N GLU A 361 20.17 -2.65 -10.24
CA GLU A 361 19.90 -1.89 -9.02
C GLU A 361 18.92 -2.64 -8.12
N LYS A 362 19.13 -2.59 -6.81
CA LYS A 362 18.17 -3.10 -5.84
C LYS A 362 16.80 -2.44 -6.04
N GLY A 363 15.73 -3.25 -6.13
CA GLY A 363 14.38 -2.79 -6.40
C GLY A 363 14.04 -2.66 -7.89
N GLN A 364 15.01 -2.85 -8.80
CA GLN A 364 14.76 -2.91 -10.24
C GLN A 364 13.83 -4.09 -10.56
N THR A 365 12.79 -3.86 -11.38
CA THR A 365 11.92 -4.93 -11.88
C THR A 365 12.71 -5.79 -12.87
N VAL A 366 12.82 -7.09 -12.58
CA VAL A 366 13.58 -8.08 -13.36
C VAL A 366 12.69 -9.16 -13.97
N GLY A 367 11.41 -9.18 -13.59
CA GLY A 367 10.44 -10.12 -14.13
C GLY A 367 9.06 -9.87 -13.56
N LYS A 368 8.14 -10.78 -13.87
CA LYS A 368 6.74 -10.70 -13.41
C LYS A 368 6.13 -12.08 -13.16
N VAL A 369 5.17 -12.11 -12.24
CA VAL A 369 4.25 -13.23 -12.02
C VAL A 369 2.89 -12.83 -12.55
N SER A 370 2.39 -13.52 -13.54
CA SER A 370 1.08 -13.31 -14.16
C SER A 370 0.10 -14.37 -13.65
N ILE A 371 -1.05 -13.94 -13.16
CA ILE A 371 -2.12 -14.82 -12.68
C ILE A 371 -3.23 -14.84 -13.71
N PHE A 372 -3.58 -16.02 -14.14
CA PHE A 372 -4.63 -16.24 -15.13
C PHE A 372 -5.79 -17.05 -14.55
N GLN A 373 -6.95 -16.75 -15.04
CA GLN A 373 -8.14 -17.58 -14.94
C GLN A 373 -8.51 -18.04 -16.35
N ASP A 374 -8.41 -19.34 -16.63
CA ASP A 374 -8.41 -19.86 -18.00
C ASP A 374 -7.36 -19.12 -18.86
N ASP A 375 -7.78 -18.40 -19.88
CA ASP A 375 -6.91 -17.57 -20.74
C ASP A 375 -6.98 -16.07 -20.42
N THR A 376 -7.71 -15.68 -19.38
CA THR A 376 -7.86 -14.29 -18.97
C THR A 376 -6.80 -13.91 -17.93
N LEU A 377 -6.01 -12.89 -18.23
CA LEU A 377 -5.07 -12.32 -17.25
C LEU A 377 -5.84 -11.55 -16.18
N LEU A 378 -5.72 -11.98 -14.92
CA LEU A 378 -6.34 -11.32 -13.78
C LEU A 378 -5.43 -10.25 -13.18
N ASN A 379 -4.19 -10.62 -12.85
CA ASN A 379 -3.23 -9.75 -12.18
C ASN A 379 -1.80 -10.02 -12.63
N GLU A 380 -0.95 -8.99 -12.53
CA GLU A 380 0.49 -9.11 -12.68
C GLU A 380 1.18 -8.51 -11.46
N TYR A 381 2.22 -9.20 -11.00
CA TYR A 381 3.04 -8.78 -9.85
C TYR A 381 4.50 -8.73 -10.27
N GLU A 382 5.18 -7.64 -9.96
CA GLU A 382 6.59 -7.46 -10.27
C GLU A 382 7.48 -8.36 -9.41
N VAL A 383 8.50 -8.95 -10.04
CA VAL A 383 9.63 -9.58 -9.36
C VAL A 383 10.80 -8.61 -9.44
N LYS A 384 11.39 -8.30 -8.29
CA LYS A 384 12.44 -7.27 -8.18
C LYS A 384 13.78 -7.87 -7.80
N ALA A 385 14.86 -7.17 -8.15
CA ALA A 385 16.19 -7.46 -7.64
C ALA A 385 16.26 -7.11 -6.14
N ALA A 386 16.70 -8.03 -5.30
CA ALA A 386 16.82 -7.82 -3.86
C ALA A 386 18.16 -7.17 -3.45
N ALA A 387 19.14 -7.13 -4.37
CA ALA A 387 20.46 -6.54 -4.16
C ALA A 387 20.96 -5.85 -5.43
N ASP A 388 21.99 -5.00 -5.26
CA ASP A 388 22.71 -4.37 -6.38
C ASP A 388 23.72 -5.36 -7.00
N ALA A 389 23.92 -5.27 -8.32
CA ALA A 389 25.04 -5.89 -9.02
C ALA A 389 25.67 -4.84 -9.95
N PRO A 390 26.70 -4.13 -9.49
CA PRO A 390 27.33 -3.08 -10.26
C PRO A 390 28.10 -3.62 -11.47
N LEU A 391 28.24 -2.80 -12.50
CA LEU A 391 29.05 -3.16 -13.66
C LEU A 391 30.51 -3.41 -13.23
N LEU A 392 31.09 -4.53 -13.66
CA LEU A 392 32.48 -4.85 -13.41
C LEU A 392 33.41 -3.88 -14.15
N THR A 393 34.08 -3.02 -13.41
CA THR A 393 35.06 -2.11 -13.96
C THR A 393 36.42 -2.82 -14.20
N PHE A 394 37.28 -2.24 -15.04
CA PHE A 394 38.64 -2.78 -15.26
C PHE A 394 39.41 -2.91 -13.94
N GLY A 395 39.29 -1.94 -13.04
CA GLY A 395 39.91 -1.99 -11.70
C GLY A 395 39.36 -3.14 -10.85
N GLY A 396 38.05 -3.34 -10.82
CA GLY A 396 37.42 -4.46 -10.13
C GLY A 396 37.82 -5.81 -10.72
N ALA A 397 37.91 -5.94 -12.05
CA ALA A 397 38.39 -7.16 -12.68
C ALA A 397 39.84 -7.49 -12.33
N LEU A 398 40.71 -6.47 -12.23
CA LEU A 398 42.08 -6.66 -11.80
C LEU A 398 42.18 -7.07 -10.33
N GLU A 399 41.35 -6.54 -9.48
CA GLU A 399 41.27 -6.90 -8.05
C GLU A 399 40.82 -8.34 -7.87
N LEU A 400 39.78 -8.78 -8.58
CA LEU A 400 39.33 -10.18 -8.61
C LEU A 400 40.44 -11.14 -9.09
N LEU A 401 41.18 -10.78 -10.13
CA LEU A 401 42.33 -11.53 -10.60
C LEU A 401 43.41 -11.65 -9.52
N TRP A 402 43.69 -10.58 -8.79
CA TRP A 402 44.66 -10.59 -7.68
C TRP A 402 44.19 -11.47 -6.54
N GLN A 403 42.92 -11.42 -6.16
CA GLN A 403 42.34 -12.29 -5.13
C GLN A 403 42.44 -13.77 -5.53
N CYS A 404 42.06 -14.10 -6.78
CA CYS A 404 42.22 -15.48 -7.28
C CYS A 404 43.68 -15.96 -7.32
N LEU A 405 44.64 -15.10 -7.64
CA LEU A 405 46.06 -15.46 -7.71
C LEU A 405 46.71 -15.61 -6.33
N LEU A 406 46.25 -14.86 -5.35
CA LEU A 406 46.79 -14.88 -3.98
C LEU A 406 46.11 -15.92 -3.08
N GLY A 407 45.06 -16.60 -3.56
CA GLY A 407 44.35 -17.65 -2.82
C GLY A 407 43.63 -17.13 -1.57
N ALA A 408 43.15 -15.88 -1.61
CA ALA A 408 42.41 -15.24 -0.51
C ALA A 408 40.91 -15.43 -0.67
#